data_ada95c0d8d6567f28b22fcb9a6a7634f
#
_entry.id   ada95c0d8d6567f28b22fcb9a6a7634f
#
_cell.length_a   1.000
_cell.length_b   1.000
_cell.length_c   1.000
_cell.angle_alpha   90.00
_cell.angle_beta   90.00
_cell.angle_gamma   90.00
#
_symmetry.space_group_name_H-M   'P 1'
#
loop_
_entity.id
_entity.type
_entity.pdbx_description
1 polymer ?
#
loop_
_entity_poly.entity_id
_entity_poly.type
_entity_poly.pdbx_seq_one_letter_code
_entity_poly.pdbx_strand_id
1 'polypeptide(L)'
;MDKRVVNYIDSIKQEYKRNYIVLFEFIKEYAPQVQIEWIFNCPFFTYYGLLIYIGMDKKSKKVYLGFCNGSLLNDFFKILDNSTTKTVYKWFFDDDDSFIKNKDFLKILIEESMTINKLKKTNI
;
A
#
# COMPACT_ATOMS: atom_id res chain seq x y z
N MET A 1 3.58 -11.31 14.87
CA MET A 1 3.48 -9.94 14.34
C MET A 1 3.72 -8.94 15.48
N ASP A 2 4.31 -7.80 15.19
CA ASP A 2 4.54 -6.73 16.18
C ASP A 2 3.21 -6.35 16.84
N LYS A 3 3.22 -6.32 18.17
CA LYS A 3 2.02 -6.03 18.97
C LYS A 3 1.43 -4.65 18.65
N ARG A 4 2.30 -3.68 18.33
CA ARG A 4 1.86 -2.33 17.95
C ARG A 4 1.04 -2.35 16.66
N VAL A 5 1.42 -3.19 15.70
CA VAL A 5 0.68 -3.38 14.45
C VAL A 5 -0.70 -3.97 14.73
N VAL A 6 -0.75 -5.02 15.55
CA VAL A 6 -2.02 -5.66 15.91
C VAL A 6 -2.94 -4.65 16.60
N ASN A 7 -2.42 -3.91 17.57
CA ASN A 7 -3.20 -2.92 18.31
C ASN A 7 -3.69 -1.79 17.40
N TYR A 8 -2.86 -1.36 16.46
CA TYR A 8 -3.24 -0.34 15.48
C TYR A 8 -4.44 -0.80 14.64
N ILE A 9 -4.36 -2.00 14.09
CA ILE A 9 -5.43 -2.54 13.25
C ILE A 9 -6.73 -2.68 14.06
N ASP A 10 -6.63 -3.17 15.30
CA ASP A 10 -7.79 -3.31 16.18
C ASP A 10 -8.46 -1.96 16.48
N SER A 11 -7.68 -0.88 16.49
CA SER A 11 -8.18 0.46 16.83
C SER A 11 -8.75 1.24 15.64
N ILE A 12 -8.66 0.71 14.43
CA ILE A 12 -9.14 1.40 13.23
C ILE A 12 -10.66 1.57 13.32
N LYS A 13 -11.13 2.78 12.99
CA LYS A 13 -12.56 3.09 12.97
C LYS A 13 -13.31 2.16 12.04
N GLN A 14 -14.52 1.77 12.42
CA GLN A 14 -15.31 0.79 11.69
C GLN A 14 -15.55 1.17 10.22
N GLU A 15 -15.66 2.45 9.92
CA GLU A 15 -15.88 2.92 8.55
C GLU A 15 -14.72 2.58 7.61
N TYR A 16 -13.51 2.36 8.14
CA TYR A 16 -12.33 2.02 7.35
C TYR A 16 -11.87 0.58 7.53
N LYS A 17 -12.25 -0.06 8.63
CA LYS A 17 -11.60 -1.29 9.10
C LYS A 17 -11.69 -2.44 8.11
N ARG A 18 -12.87 -2.67 7.56
CA ARG A 18 -13.07 -3.77 6.62
C ARG A 18 -12.17 -3.64 5.39
N ASN A 19 -12.15 -2.47 4.76
CA ASN A 19 -11.36 -2.24 3.55
C ASN A 19 -9.86 -2.23 3.86
N TYR A 20 -9.47 -1.71 5.02
CA TYR A 20 -8.09 -1.80 5.49
C TYR A 20 -7.63 -3.25 5.55
N ILE A 21 -8.42 -4.12 6.20
CA ILE A 21 -8.07 -5.53 6.36
C ILE A 21 -8.03 -6.23 5.00
N VAL A 22 -8.95 -5.93 4.10
CA VAL A 22 -8.96 -6.51 2.75
C VAL A 22 -7.63 -6.20 2.04
N LEU A 23 -7.18 -4.95 2.06
CA LEU A 23 -5.92 -4.56 1.42
C LEU A 23 -4.71 -5.15 2.15
N PHE A 24 -4.73 -5.17 3.47
CA PHE A 24 -3.65 -5.74 4.27
C PHE A 24 -3.44 -7.22 3.93
N GLU A 25 -4.51 -8.00 3.91
CA GLU A 25 -4.45 -9.42 3.58
C GLU A 25 -4.06 -9.64 2.11
N PHE A 26 -4.54 -8.80 1.22
CA PHE A 26 -4.18 -8.87 -0.20
C PHE A 26 -2.67 -8.77 -0.40
N ILE A 27 -2.03 -7.78 0.24
CA ILE A 27 -0.57 -7.60 0.11
C ILE A 27 0.18 -8.76 0.74
N LYS A 28 -0.22 -9.19 1.93
CA LYS A 28 0.42 -10.32 2.63
C LYS A 28 0.38 -11.59 1.80
N GLU A 29 -0.77 -11.90 1.23
CA GLU A 29 -0.94 -13.13 0.45
C GLU A 29 -0.20 -13.07 -0.88
N TYR A 30 -0.28 -11.93 -1.56
CA TYR A 30 0.35 -11.78 -2.87
C TYR A 30 1.87 -11.70 -2.79
N ALA A 31 2.39 -10.99 -1.80
CA ALA A 31 3.83 -10.75 -1.65
C ALA A 31 4.32 -11.19 -0.28
N PRO A 32 4.39 -12.53 -0.02
CA PRO A 32 4.74 -13.03 1.32
C PRO A 32 6.16 -12.69 1.75
N GLN A 33 7.04 -12.30 0.83
CA GLN A 33 8.41 -11.90 1.14
C GLN A 33 8.53 -10.48 1.70
N VAL A 34 7.47 -9.65 1.64
CA VAL A 34 7.50 -8.34 2.27
C VAL A 34 7.36 -8.49 3.78
N GLN A 35 7.97 -7.57 4.50
CA GLN A 35 7.87 -7.52 5.96
C GLN A 35 6.87 -6.45 6.37
N ILE A 36 6.34 -6.58 7.58
CA ILE A 36 5.45 -5.60 8.18
C ILE A 36 6.19 -5.00 9.36
N GLU A 37 6.43 -3.69 9.32
CA GLU A 37 7.19 -2.99 10.33
C GLU A 37 6.42 -1.79 10.86
N TRP A 38 6.64 -1.46 12.13
CA TRP A 38 6.05 -0.30 12.79
C TRP A 38 6.93 0.92 12.52
N ILE A 39 6.50 1.82 11.63
CA ILE A 39 7.26 2.99 11.22
C ILE A 39 6.29 4.18 11.15
N PHE A 40 6.72 5.35 11.61
CA PHE A 40 5.91 6.57 11.61
C PHE A 40 4.55 6.36 12.30
N ASN A 41 4.55 5.59 13.39
CA ASN A 41 3.36 5.29 14.18
C ASN A 41 2.26 4.56 13.41
N CYS A 42 2.62 3.78 12.40
CA CYS A 42 1.67 2.95 11.66
C CYS A 42 2.38 1.74 11.02
N PRO A 43 1.61 0.74 10.57
CA PRO A 43 2.18 -0.40 9.86
C PRO A 43 2.64 0.00 8.46
N PHE A 44 3.87 -0.38 8.09
CA PHE A 44 4.40 -0.27 6.74
C PHE A 44 4.75 -1.65 6.21
N PHE A 45 4.47 -1.88 4.95
CA PHE A 45 5.06 -3.01 4.22
C PHE A 45 6.42 -2.58 3.71
N THR A 46 7.44 -3.37 4.01
CA THR A 46 8.83 -3.06 3.64
C THR A 46 9.45 -4.20 2.82
N TYR A 47 10.29 -3.83 1.87
CA TYR A 47 11.08 -4.76 1.08
C TYR A 47 12.27 -3.96 0.54
N TYR A 48 13.45 -4.18 1.12
CA TYR A 48 14.64 -3.35 0.86
C TYR A 48 14.34 -1.85 1.07
N GLY A 49 13.50 -1.55 2.05
CA GLY A 49 13.08 -0.19 2.38
C GLY A 49 11.58 -0.04 2.36
N LEU A 50 11.10 1.20 2.51
CA LEU A 50 9.67 1.50 2.51
C LEU A 50 9.05 1.13 1.17
N LEU A 51 7.96 0.36 1.19
CA LEU A 51 7.31 -0.11 -0.02
C LEU A 51 5.90 0.47 -0.18
N ILE A 52 5.02 0.12 0.74
CA ILE A 52 3.59 0.45 0.67
C ILE A 52 3.07 0.63 2.09
N TYR A 53 2.14 1.56 2.26
CA TYR A 53 1.34 1.63 3.48
C TYR A 53 -0.14 1.75 3.11
N ILE A 54 -1.01 1.49 4.05
CA ILE A 54 -2.45 1.64 3.88
C ILE A 54 -2.87 2.86 4.68
N GLY A 55 -3.42 3.84 3.99
CA GLY A 55 -3.85 5.09 4.61
C GLY A 55 -5.38 5.22 4.64
N MET A 56 -5.82 6.21 5.38
CA MET A 56 -7.24 6.55 5.50
C MET A 56 -7.40 8.03 5.18
N ASP A 57 -8.11 8.34 4.12
CA ASP A 57 -8.35 9.71 3.69
C ASP A 57 -9.62 10.23 4.34
N LYS A 58 -9.47 11.17 5.26
CA LYS A 58 -10.60 11.72 6.02
C LYS A 58 -11.59 12.49 5.15
N LYS A 59 -11.11 13.11 4.08
CA LYS A 59 -11.93 13.93 3.20
C LYS A 59 -12.89 13.09 2.37
N SER A 60 -12.36 12.04 1.71
CA SER A 60 -13.17 11.14 0.89
C SER A 60 -13.76 9.99 1.69
N LYS A 61 -13.26 9.76 2.91
CA LYS A 61 -13.59 8.63 3.78
C LYS A 61 -13.27 7.30 3.14
N LYS A 62 -12.20 7.27 2.34
CA LYS A 62 -11.73 6.06 1.67
C LYS A 62 -10.40 5.59 2.24
N VAL A 63 -10.21 4.28 2.20
CA VAL A 63 -8.92 3.66 2.44
C VAL A 63 -8.14 3.69 1.12
N TYR A 64 -6.81 3.82 1.20
CA TYR A 64 -5.97 3.82 -0.01
C TYR A 64 -4.66 3.08 0.24
N LEU A 65 -4.08 2.60 -0.86
CA LEU A 65 -2.69 2.11 -0.88
C LEU A 65 -1.77 3.28 -1.24
N GLY A 66 -0.77 3.54 -0.39
CA GLY A 66 0.26 4.52 -0.68
C GLY A 66 1.53 3.82 -1.15
N PHE A 67 1.86 3.97 -2.43
CA PHE A 67 3.10 3.43 -2.98
C PHE A 67 4.22 4.43 -2.71
N CYS A 68 5.16 4.08 -1.84
CA CYS A 68 6.17 5.02 -1.34
C CYS A 68 7.09 5.56 -2.43
N ASN A 69 7.38 4.75 -3.45
CA ASN A 69 8.16 5.18 -4.62
C ASN A 69 7.28 5.31 -5.86
N GLY A 70 6.05 5.79 -5.67
CA GLY A 70 5.04 5.88 -6.73
C GLY A 70 5.49 6.64 -7.96
N SER A 71 6.27 7.71 -7.78
CA SER A 71 6.78 8.52 -8.91
C SER A 71 7.72 7.75 -9.84
N LEU A 72 8.27 6.63 -9.40
CA LEU A 72 9.16 5.79 -10.20
C LEU A 72 8.43 4.64 -10.89
N LEU A 73 7.15 4.45 -10.60
CA LEU A 73 6.36 3.37 -11.17
C LEU A 73 5.87 3.73 -12.56
N ASN A 74 5.84 2.72 -13.44
CA ASN A 74 5.18 2.86 -14.74
C ASN A 74 3.70 2.54 -14.57
N ASP A 75 2.92 3.55 -14.25
CA ASP A 75 1.47 3.40 -14.08
C ASP A 75 0.80 3.37 -15.47
N PHE A 76 1.04 2.27 -16.19
CA PHE A 76 0.56 2.11 -17.56
C PHE A 76 -0.96 2.24 -17.66
N PHE A 77 -1.68 1.72 -16.67
CA PHE A 77 -3.14 1.73 -16.64
C PHE A 77 -3.71 3.00 -16.00
N LYS A 78 -2.85 3.90 -15.52
CA LYS A 78 -3.21 5.19 -14.94
C LYS A 78 -4.24 5.08 -13.82
N ILE A 79 -4.00 4.14 -12.90
CA ILE A 79 -4.89 3.92 -11.76
C ILE A 79 -4.42 4.62 -10.48
N LEU A 80 -3.23 5.21 -10.47
CA LEU A 80 -2.67 5.87 -9.31
C LEU A 80 -2.94 7.37 -9.32
N ASP A 81 -3.30 7.89 -8.17
CA ASP A 81 -3.48 9.32 -7.93
C ASP A 81 -2.15 9.92 -7.45
N ASN A 82 -1.66 10.92 -8.19
CA ASN A 82 -0.42 11.63 -7.88
C ASN A 82 -0.65 13.10 -7.50
N SER A 83 -1.90 13.47 -7.21
CA SER A 83 -2.27 14.88 -7.05
C SER A 83 -1.85 15.49 -5.73
N THR A 84 -1.58 14.69 -4.69
CA THR A 84 -1.33 15.19 -3.34
C THR A 84 0.14 15.22 -2.94
N THR A 85 0.97 14.36 -3.53
CA THR A 85 2.41 14.31 -3.20
C THR A 85 3.24 14.03 -4.45
N LYS A 86 4.55 14.36 -4.36
CA LYS A 86 5.49 14.16 -5.48
C LYS A 86 6.03 12.74 -5.57
N THR A 87 6.05 12.01 -4.46
CA THR A 87 6.69 10.69 -4.41
C THR A 87 5.73 9.57 -4.09
N VAL A 88 4.77 9.80 -3.21
CA VAL A 88 3.80 8.78 -2.83
C VAL A 88 2.58 8.89 -3.73
N TYR A 89 2.32 7.85 -4.50
CA TYR A 89 1.15 7.78 -5.37
C TYR A 89 0.13 6.83 -4.73
N LYS A 90 -1.16 7.18 -4.83
CA LYS A 90 -2.23 6.51 -4.08
C LYS A 90 -3.21 5.79 -5.01
N TRP A 91 -3.61 4.60 -4.60
CA TRP A 91 -4.76 3.93 -5.18
C TRP A 91 -5.88 3.91 -4.15
N PHE A 92 -7.02 4.54 -4.47
CA PHE A 92 -8.16 4.62 -3.56
C PHE A 92 -9.08 3.43 -3.72
N PHE A 93 -9.48 2.84 -2.59
CA PHE A 93 -10.44 1.74 -2.54
C PHE A 93 -11.84 2.33 -2.64
N ASP A 94 -12.37 2.45 -3.86
CA ASP A 94 -13.69 3.04 -4.10
C ASP A 94 -14.81 2.10 -3.67
N ASP A 95 -14.76 0.84 -4.13
CA ASP A 95 -15.70 -0.21 -3.80
C ASP A 95 -15.10 -1.58 -4.17
N ASP A 96 -15.83 -2.65 -3.83
CA ASP A 96 -15.34 -4.01 -4.09
C ASP A 96 -15.17 -4.29 -5.59
N ASP A 97 -16.07 -3.79 -6.43
CA ASP A 97 -15.98 -4.00 -7.88
C ASP A 97 -14.72 -3.34 -8.44
N SER A 98 -14.41 -2.12 -7.98
CA SER A 98 -13.18 -1.42 -8.37
C SER A 98 -11.94 -2.19 -7.94
N PHE A 99 -11.93 -2.75 -6.74
CA PHE A 99 -10.81 -3.55 -6.26
C PHE A 99 -10.64 -4.81 -7.09
N ILE A 100 -11.71 -5.55 -7.37
CA ILE A 100 -11.66 -6.76 -8.20
C ILE A 100 -11.15 -6.42 -9.59
N LYS A 101 -11.66 -5.35 -10.18
CA LYS A 101 -11.26 -4.89 -11.53
C LYS A 101 -9.79 -4.53 -11.61
N ASN A 102 -9.24 -3.90 -10.56
CA ASN A 102 -7.87 -3.40 -10.58
C ASN A 102 -6.86 -4.33 -9.91
N LYS A 103 -7.30 -5.45 -9.38
CA LYS A 103 -6.46 -6.33 -8.57
C LYS A 103 -5.19 -6.78 -9.29
N ASP A 104 -5.29 -7.17 -10.56
CA ASP A 104 -4.14 -7.61 -11.34
C ASP A 104 -3.19 -6.45 -11.65
N PHE A 105 -3.73 -5.26 -11.88
CA PHE A 105 -2.90 -4.05 -12.09
C PHE A 105 -2.15 -3.69 -10.80
N LEU A 106 -2.81 -3.81 -9.64
CA LEU A 106 -2.17 -3.59 -8.35
C LEU A 106 -1.03 -4.58 -8.11
N LYS A 107 -1.20 -5.83 -8.49
CA LYS A 107 -0.13 -6.84 -8.40
C LYS A 107 1.09 -6.44 -9.22
N ILE A 108 0.87 -5.94 -10.44
CA ILE A 108 1.96 -5.46 -11.30
C ILE A 108 2.70 -4.30 -10.63
N LEU A 109 1.97 -3.36 -10.04
CA LEU A 109 2.57 -2.21 -9.36
C LEU A 109 3.34 -2.63 -8.10
N ILE A 110 2.85 -3.60 -7.35
CA ILE A 110 3.56 -4.15 -6.18
C ILE A 110 4.87 -4.79 -6.62
N GLU A 111 4.85 -5.61 -7.66
CA GLU A 111 6.05 -6.26 -8.19
C GLU A 111 7.07 -5.23 -8.68
N GLU A 112 6.62 -4.22 -9.40
CA GLU A 112 7.49 -3.14 -9.88
C GLU A 112 8.12 -2.39 -8.71
N SER A 113 7.33 -2.09 -7.68
CA SER A 113 7.82 -1.41 -6.47
C SER A 113 8.92 -2.23 -5.78
N MET A 114 8.72 -3.54 -5.68
CA MET A 114 9.70 -4.44 -5.09
C MET A 114 10.98 -4.47 -5.89
N THR A 115 10.87 -4.54 -7.22
CA THR A 115 12.03 -4.52 -8.11
C THR A 115 12.82 -3.22 -7.97
N ILE A 116 12.12 -2.08 -7.94
CA ILE A 116 12.75 -0.77 -7.79
C ILE A 116 13.52 -0.68 -6.46
N ASN A 117 12.89 -1.09 -5.37
CA ASN A 117 13.54 -1.04 -4.05
C ASN A 117 14.80 -1.92 -4.00
N LYS A 118 14.70 -3.11 -4.57
CA LYS A 118 15.84 -4.04 -4.62
C LYS A 118 17.00 -3.47 -5.45
N LEU A 119 16.69 -2.90 -6.62
CA LEU A 119 17.69 -2.30 -7.49
C LEU A 119 18.37 -1.09 -6.84
N LYS A 120 17.61 -0.23 -6.19
CA LYS A 120 18.17 0.92 -5.46
C LYS A 120 19.18 0.45 -4.40
N LYS A 121 18.86 -0.62 -3.68
CA LYS A 121 19.70 -1.13 -2.60
C LYS A 121 20.97 -1.76 -3.13
N THR A 122 20.91 -2.44 -4.28
CA THR A 122 22.05 -3.15 -4.85
C THR A 122 22.99 -2.24 -5.66
N ASN A 123 22.56 -1.05 -6.03
CA ASN A 123 23.35 -0.09 -6.82
C ASN A 123 24.09 0.94 -5.97
N ILE A 124 24.19 0.73 -4.67
CA ILE A 124 24.92 1.63 -3.75
C ILE A 124 26.38 1.24 -3.66
#